data_9b542766355e5fb2b3f7ddb0294d6f75
#
_entry.id   9b542766355e5fb2b3f7ddb0294d6f75
#
_cell.length_a   1.000
_cell.length_b   1.000
_cell.length_c   1.000
_cell.angle_alpha   90.00
_cell.angle_beta   90.00
_cell.angle_gamma   90.00
#
_symmetry.space_group_name_H-M   'P 1'
#
loop_
_entity.id
_entity.type
_entity.pdbx_description
1 polymer ?
#
loop_
_entity_poly.entity_id
_entity_poly.type
_entity_poly.pdbx_seq_one_letter_code
_entity_poly.pdbx_strand_id
1 'polypeptide(L)'
;MRKPKLALAVALLLLAVLASTLTYTGFLVVGVLADYLGTGRFVAGLLLGILFARFPSISKGRLRIVGLLPKAVRRPLIAGLLALCTVHFLLRSDYVPAAFTGFALTFLLTYPWARRAVFDRMLSSVFKFGGRTPARNTDDMVIDGEFREKKD
;
A
#
# COMPACT_ATOMS: atom_id res chain seq x y z
N MET A 1 -29.23 15.67 5.59
CA MET A 1 -29.33 14.24 5.23
C MET A 1 -28.30 13.96 4.12
N ARG A 2 -27.13 13.44 4.46
CA ARG A 2 -26.13 13.02 3.48
C ARG A 2 -26.67 11.78 2.75
N LYS A 3 -26.96 11.91 1.47
CA LYS A 3 -27.46 10.78 0.66
C LYS A 3 -26.33 9.74 0.53
N PRO A 4 -26.41 8.58 1.19
CA PRO A 4 -25.31 7.59 1.19
C PRO A 4 -24.99 7.10 -0.22
N LYS A 5 -25.97 7.13 -1.13
CA LYS A 5 -25.82 6.77 -2.55
C LYS A 5 -24.85 7.70 -3.28
N LEU A 6 -24.87 9.01 -2.99
CA LEU A 6 -24.00 9.99 -3.65
C LEU A 6 -22.54 9.84 -3.14
N ALA A 7 -22.33 9.59 -1.86
CA ALA A 7 -21.01 9.33 -1.30
C ALA A 7 -20.40 8.04 -1.89
N LEU A 8 -21.20 6.99 -2.06
CA LEU A 8 -20.76 5.75 -2.68
C LEU A 8 -20.42 5.95 -4.17
N ALA A 9 -21.23 6.71 -4.91
CA ALA A 9 -20.95 7.00 -6.32
C ALA A 9 -19.65 7.80 -6.49
N VAL A 10 -19.39 8.80 -5.64
CA VAL A 10 -18.14 9.57 -5.65
C VAL A 10 -16.95 8.69 -5.29
N ALA A 11 -17.09 7.81 -4.30
CA ALA A 11 -16.03 6.88 -3.92
C ALA A 11 -15.68 5.90 -5.05
N LEU A 12 -16.68 5.34 -5.74
CA LEU A 12 -16.48 4.47 -6.90
C LEU A 12 -15.81 5.20 -8.06
N LEU A 13 -16.22 6.44 -8.33
CA LEU A 13 -15.63 7.28 -9.37
C LEU A 13 -14.15 7.57 -9.07
N LEU A 14 -13.84 7.96 -7.84
CA LEU A 14 -12.45 8.18 -7.40
C LEU A 14 -11.61 6.91 -7.53
N LEU A 15 -12.17 5.76 -7.17
CA LEU A 15 -11.49 4.48 -7.28
C LEU A 15 -11.25 4.09 -8.74
N ALA A 16 -12.20 4.34 -9.64
CA ALA A 16 -12.05 4.11 -11.07
C ALA A 16 -10.96 5.01 -11.68
N VAL A 17 -10.94 6.30 -11.33
CA VAL A 17 -9.89 7.23 -11.77
C VAL A 17 -8.53 6.79 -11.26
N LEU A 18 -8.42 6.39 -9.99
CA LEU A 18 -7.18 5.90 -9.42
C LEU A 18 -6.69 4.62 -10.11
N ALA A 19 -7.59 3.68 -10.38
CA ALA A 19 -7.26 2.45 -11.08
C ALA A 19 -6.77 2.73 -12.50
N SER A 20 -7.44 3.63 -13.23
CA SER A 20 -7.03 4.03 -14.58
C SER A 20 -5.66 4.70 -14.60
N THR A 21 -5.39 5.61 -13.67
CA THR A 21 -4.08 6.26 -13.57
C THR A 21 -2.96 5.27 -13.24
N LEU A 22 -3.20 4.32 -12.34
CA LEU A 22 -2.24 3.26 -12.02
C LEU A 22 -1.95 2.35 -13.21
N THR A 23 -2.98 1.94 -13.94
CA THR A 23 -2.84 1.08 -15.13
C THR A 23 -2.05 1.80 -16.22
N TYR A 24 -2.37 3.06 -16.49
CA TYR A 24 -1.68 3.87 -17.48
C TYR A 24 -0.20 4.09 -17.09
N THR A 25 0.07 4.42 -15.84
CA THR A 25 1.44 4.56 -15.33
C THR A 25 2.22 3.25 -15.45
N GLY A 26 1.59 2.11 -15.14
CA GLY A 26 2.22 0.79 -15.32
C GLY A 26 2.58 0.52 -16.79
N PHE A 27 1.70 0.87 -17.71
CA PHE A 27 1.95 0.73 -19.15
C PHE A 27 3.12 1.61 -19.63
N LEU A 28 3.21 2.84 -19.15
CA LEU A 28 4.32 3.75 -19.43
C LEU A 28 5.66 3.20 -18.91
N VAL A 29 5.69 2.68 -17.68
CA VAL A 29 6.89 2.08 -17.08
C VAL A 29 7.37 0.88 -17.91
N VAL A 30 6.46 0.02 -18.33
CA VAL A 30 6.79 -1.14 -19.20
C VAL A 30 7.34 -0.66 -20.54
N GLY A 31 6.78 0.43 -21.12
CA GLY A 31 7.26 1.00 -22.37
C GLY A 31 8.70 1.50 -22.26
N VAL A 32 8.99 2.31 -21.26
CA VAL A 32 10.35 2.82 -21.02
C VAL A 32 11.33 1.69 -20.75
N LEU A 33 10.94 0.70 -19.95
CA LEU A 33 11.78 -0.47 -19.68
C LEU A 33 12.07 -1.29 -20.96
N ALA A 34 11.08 -1.44 -21.83
CA ALA A 34 11.23 -2.11 -23.12
C ALA A 34 12.26 -1.38 -24.01
N ASP A 35 12.17 -0.05 -24.07
CA ASP A 35 13.10 0.78 -24.84
C ASP A 35 14.56 0.66 -24.34
N TYR A 36 14.75 0.70 -23.00
CA TYR A 36 16.09 0.54 -22.41
C TYR A 36 16.67 -0.87 -22.56
N LEU A 37 15.82 -1.90 -22.50
CA LEU A 37 16.25 -3.29 -22.65
C LEU A 37 16.40 -3.70 -24.12
N GLY A 38 15.96 -2.88 -25.07
CA GLY A 38 15.91 -3.24 -26.49
C GLY A 38 14.99 -4.44 -26.78
N THR A 39 13.96 -4.63 -25.94
CA THR A 39 13.03 -5.76 -26.03
C THR A 39 11.60 -5.29 -26.31
N GLY A 40 10.73 -6.24 -26.70
CA GLY A 40 9.31 -5.92 -26.82
C GLY A 40 8.65 -5.63 -25.46
N ARG A 41 7.59 -4.81 -25.48
CA ARG A 41 6.81 -4.47 -24.27
C ARG A 41 6.30 -5.69 -23.52
N PHE A 42 5.97 -6.77 -24.24
CA PHE A 42 5.54 -8.02 -23.64
C PHE A 42 6.64 -8.65 -22.78
N VAL A 43 7.87 -8.72 -23.31
CA VAL A 43 9.03 -9.28 -22.59
C VAL A 43 9.39 -8.43 -21.39
N ALA A 44 9.42 -7.11 -21.54
CA ALA A 44 9.67 -6.17 -20.45
C ALA A 44 8.61 -6.29 -19.33
N GLY A 45 7.34 -6.41 -19.71
CA GLY A 45 6.24 -6.61 -18.77
C GLY A 45 6.34 -7.94 -18.03
N LEU A 46 6.72 -9.01 -18.74
CA LEU A 46 6.92 -10.33 -18.14
C LEU A 46 8.08 -10.33 -17.16
N LEU A 47 9.22 -9.71 -17.51
CA LEU A 47 10.37 -9.55 -16.62
C LEU A 47 9.98 -8.78 -15.36
N LEU A 48 9.26 -7.66 -15.51
CA LEU A 48 8.76 -6.88 -14.39
C LEU A 48 7.78 -7.69 -13.54
N GLY A 49 6.89 -8.45 -14.18
CA GLY A 49 5.94 -9.34 -13.52
C GLY A 49 6.64 -10.41 -12.69
N ILE A 50 7.66 -11.07 -13.23
CA ILE A 50 8.46 -12.09 -12.54
C ILE A 50 9.21 -11.44 -11.35
N LEU A 51 9.79 -10.26 -11.54
CA LEU A 51 10.53 -9.54 -10.50
C LEU A 51 9.64 -9.21 -9.30
N PHE A 52 8.38 -8.85 -9.55
CA PHE A 52 7.41 -8.52 -8.52
C PHE A 52 6.52 -9.70 -8.10
N ALA A 53 6.66 -10.87 -8.75
CA ALA A 53 5.89 -12.04 -8.45
C ALA A 53 6.10 -12.50 -7.00
N ARG A 54 5.03 -13.03 -6.44
CA ARG A 54 5.04 -13.68 -5.13
C ARG A 54 4.65 -15.13 -5.32
N PHE A 55 5.57 -16.00 -5.03
CA PHE A 55 5.31 -17.43 -5.11
C PHE A 55 4.91 -17.96 -3.72
N PRO A 56 3.79 -18.68 -3.62
CA PRO A 56 3.49 -19.44 -2.43
C PRO A 56 4.47 -20.61 -2.33
N SER A 57 5.37 -20.55 -1.35
CA SER A 57 6.30 -21.64 -1.05
C SER A 57 5.80 -22.41 0.17
N ILE A 58 5.61 -23.71 0.02
CA ILE A 58 5.27 -24.59 1.11
C ILE A 58 6.58 -25.09 1.73
N SER A 59 6.98 -24.50 2.85
CA SER A 59 8.11 -24.95 3.62
C SER A 59 7.64 -25.42 5.00
N LYS A 60 7.96 -26.68 5.33
CA LYS A 60 7.62 -27.32 6.63
C LYS A 60 6.13 -27.24 7.00
N GLY A 61 5.22 -27.51 6.03
CA GLY A 61 3.78 -27.56 6.29
C GLY A 61 3.11 -26.20 6.54
N ARG A 62 3.84 -25.08 6.35
CA ARG A 62 3.29 -23.73 6.45
C ARG A 62 3.41 -23.01 5.10
N LEU A 63 2.31 -22.43 4.64
CA LEU A 63 2.29 -21.53 3.47
C LEU A 63 3.08 -20.26 3.79
N ARG A 64 4.28 -20.16 3.21
CA ARG A 64 5.10 -18.96 3.30
C ARG A 64 5.11 -18.28 1.93
N ILE A 65 4.61 -17.06 1.88
CA ILE A 65 4.66 -16.25 0.66
C ILE A 65 6.08 -15.68 0.55
N VAL A 66 6.87 -16.26 -0.34
CA VAL A 66 8.24 -15.79 -0.63
C VAL A 66 8.17 -14.94 -1.89
N GLY A 67 8.46 -13.64 -1.77
CA GLY A 67 8.69 -12.77 -2.92
C GLY A 67 10.16 -12.76 -3.29
N LEU A 68 10.49 -12.67 -4.57
CA LEU A 68 11.87 -12.57 -5.06
C LEU A 68 12.59 -11.36 -4.43
N LEU A 69 11.87 -10.25 -4.21
CA LEU A 69 12.42 -9.07 -3.56
C LEU A 69 12.00 -8.97 -2.10
N PRO A 70 12.95 -8.71 -1.18
CA PRO A 70 12.66 -8.38 0.21
C PRO A 70 11.82 -7.10 0.29
N LYS A 71 10.91 -7.04 1.28
CA LYS A 71 9.96 -5.92 1.45
C LYS A 71 10.65 -4.55 1.52
N ALA A 72 11.89 -4.51 2.07
CA ALA A 72 12.67 -3.30 2.21
C ALA A 72 13.14 -2.72 0.86
N VAL A 73 13.48 -3.57 -0.11
CA VAL A 73 14.02 -3.17 -1.42
C VAL A 73 12.91 -2.83 -2.42
N ARG A 74 11.73 -3.39 -2.25
CA ARG A 74 10.61 -3.22 -3.19
C ARG A 74 10.15 -1.77 -3.34
N ARG A 75 10.07 -1.02 -2.24
CA ARG A 75 9.65 0.39 -2.26
C ARG A 75 10.67 1.29 -2.97
N PRO A 76 11.96 1.28 -2.60
CA PRO A 76 12.95 2.10 -3.28
C PRO A 76 13.14 1.71 -4.75
N LEU A 77 12.97 0.43 -5.10
CA LEU A 77 13.05 -0.02 -6.49
C LEU A 77 11.91 0.54 -7.34
N ILE A 78 10.66 0.50 -6.85
CA ILE A 78 9.52 1.10 -7.55
C ILE A 78 9.70 2.62 -7.66
N ALA A 79 10.16 3.28 -6.59
CA ALA A 79 10.43 4.72 -6.61
C ALA A 79 11.55 5.08 -7.61
N GLY A 80 12.63 4.31 -7.64
CA GLY A 80 13.73 4.48 -8.60
C GLY A 80 13.26 4.30 -10.05
N LEU A 81 12.44 3.27 -10.30
CA LEU A 81 11.89 3.02 -11.63
C LEU A 81 10.96 4.14 -12.10
N LEU A 82 10.09 4.64 -11.22
CA LEU A 82 9.21 5.77 -11.52
C LEU A 82 10.01 7.06 -11.73
N ALA A 83 11.05 7.31 -10.92
CA ALA A 83 11.93 8.46 -11.09
C ALA A 83 12.66 8.42 -12.45
N LEU A 84 13.19 7.25 -12.81
CA LEU A 84 13.83 7.04 -14.12
C LEU A 84 12.86 7.30 -15.26
N CYS A 85 11.63 6.79 -15.19
CA CYS A 85 10.59 7.06 -16.18
C CYS A 85 10.25 8.55 -16.27
N THR A 86 10.11 9.23 -15.13
CA THR A 86 9.81 10.66 -15.10
C THR A 86 10.91 11.47 -15.79
N VAL A 87 12.18 11.17 -15.47
CA VAL A 87 13.34 11.83 -16.11
C VAL A 87 13.38 11.53 -17.61
N HIS A 88 13.14 10.28 -18.01
CA HIS A 88 13.10 9.87 -19.41
C HIS A 88 12.08 10.66 -20.22
N PHE A 89 10.85 10.81 -19.72
CA PHE A 89 9.81 11.58 -20.40
C PHE A 89 10.06 13.08 -20.38
N LEU A 90 10.66 13.62 -19.32
CA LEU A 90 11.08 15.02 -19.27
C LEU A 90 12.15 15.33 -20.32
N LEU A 91 13.13 14.44 -20.51
CA LEU A 91 14.17 14.60 -21.53
C LEU A 91 13.60 14.52 -22.96
N ARG A 92 12.51 13.78 -23.16
CA ARG A 92 11.80 13.72 -24.45
C ARG A 92 10.77 14.84 -24.63
N SER A 93 10.61 15.74 -23.67
CA SER A 93 9.59 16.80 -23.64
C SER A 93 8.15 16.28 -23.68
N ASP A 94 7.93 15.04 -23.29
CA ASP A 94 6.64 14.40 -23.15
C ASP A 94 6.04 14.71 -21.78
N TYR A 95 5.45 15.90 -21.63
CA TYR A 95 4.96 16.40 -20.34
C TYR A 95 3.81 15.60 -19.74
N VAL A 96 2.92 15.03 -20.59
CA VAL A 96 1.75 14.29 -20.11
C VAL A 96 2.18 12.99 -19.40
N PRO A 97 2.96 12.08 -20.02
CA PRO A 97 3.46 10.89 -19.33
C PRO A 97 4.38 11.25 -18.15
N ALA A 98 5.18 12.33 -18.26
CA ALA A 98 6.00 12.81 -17.15
C ALA A 98 5.16 13.21 -15.93
N ALA A 99 4.03 13.90 -16.16
CA ALA A 99 3.12 14.29 -15.08
C ALA A 99 2.50 13.07 -14.38
N PHE A 100 2.06 12.05 -15.14
CA PHE A 100 1.49 10.83 -14.56
C PHE A 100 2.52 10.03 -13.73
N THR A 101 3.72 9.84 -14.26
CA THR A 101 4.80 9.13 -13.55
C THR A 101 5.30 9.92 -12.34
N GLY A 102 5.42 11.25 -12.46
CA GLY A 102 5.78 12.14 -11.36
C GLY A 102 4.72 12.18 -10.27
N PHE A 103 3.44 12.21 -10.63
CA PHE A 103 2.34 12.12 -9.67
C PHE A 103 2.36 10.79 -8.91
N ALA A 104 2.54 9.67 -9.63
CA ALA A 104 2.64 8.35 -9.02
C ALA A 104 3.84 8.25 -8.07
N LEU A 105 4.99 8.82 -8.45
CA LEU A 105 6.18 8.89 -7.61
C LEU A 105 5.92 9.69 -6.33
N THR A 106 5.36 10.90 -6.47
CA THR A 106 5.01 11.77 -5.33
C THR A 106 4.04 11.07 -4.39
N PHE A 107 3.01 10.44 -4.94
CA PHE A 107 2.03 9.68 -4.17
C PHE A 107 2.68 8.52 -3.40
N LEU A 108 3.58 7.76 -4.05
CA LEU A 108 4.29 6.66 -3.42
C LEU A 108 5.17 7.13 -2.25
N LEU A 109 5.86 8.26 -2.40
CA LEU A 109 6.74 8.82 -1.38
C LEU A 109 5.93 9.42 -0.22
N THR A 110 4.81 10.08 -0.52
CA THR A 110 3.96 10.74 0.48
C THR A 110 3.05 9.75 1.20
N TYR A 111 2.75 8.60 0.60
CA TYR A 111 1.83 7.60 1.14
C TYR A 111 2.13 7.16 2.59
N PRO A 112 3.38 6.85 3.00
CA PRO A 112 3.65 6.44 4.37
C PRO A 112 3.36 7.55 5.39
N TRP A 113 3.57 8.80 5.00
CA TRP A 113 3.26 9.96 5.84
C TRP A 113 1.75 10.25 5.87
N ALA A 114 1.10 10.25 4.72
CA ALA A 114 -0.33 10.44 4.59
C ALA A 114 -1.12 9.35 5.34
N ARG A 115 -0.67 8.10 5.25
CA ARG A 115 -1.29 6.99 5.99
C ARG A 115 -1.21 7.21 7.50
N ARG A 116 -0.10 7.67 8.04
CA ARG A 116 0.03 7.98 9.48
C ARG A 116 -0.92 9.11 9.86
N ALA A 117 -0.93 10.22 9.11
CA ALA A 117 -1.77 11.37 9.39
C ALA A 117 -3.29 11.05 9.29
N VAL A 118 -3.70 10.21 8.32
CA VAL A 118 -5.09 9.79 8.18
C VAL A 118 -5.48 8.79 9.26
N PHE A 119 -4.60 7.85 9.59
CA PHE A 119 -4.87 6.85 10.64
C PHE A 119 -5.01 7.52 12.01
N ASP A 120 -4.12 8.47 12.34
CA ASP A 120 -4.18 9.20 13.61
C ASP A 120 -5.47 10.05 13.71
N ARG A 121 -5.90 10.65 12.60
CA ARG A 121 -7.17 11.39 12.54
C ARG A 121 -8.40 10.48 12.61
N MET A 122 -8.38 9.33 11.94
CA MET A 122 -9.49 8.37 12.00
C MET A 122 -9.59 7.73 13.39
N LEU A 123 -8.46 7.30 13.96
CA LEU A 123 -8.46 6.75 15.32
C LEU A 123 -8.96 7.78 16.34
N SER A 124 -8.48 9.02 16.30
CA SER A 124 -8.93 10.07 17.21
C SER A 124 -10.42 10.37 17.04
N SER A 125 -10.97 10.23 15.83
CA SER A 125 -12.40 10.42 15.57
C SER A 125 -13.25 9.25 16.09
N VAL A 126 -12.77 8.02 15.93
CA VAL A 126 -13.46 6.79 16.38
C VAL A 126 -13.39 6.67 17.91
N PHE A 127 -12.25 6.98 18.52
CA PHE A 127 -12.11 6.96 19.99
C PHE A 127 -12.88 8.10 20.68
N LYS A 128 -13.10 9.25 20.02
CA LYS A 128 -14.00 10.28 20.55
C LYS A 128 -15.47 9.87 20.62
N PHE A 129 -15.91 8.94 19.79
CA PHE A 129 -17.27 8.39 19.83
C PHE A 129 -17.44 7.21 20.80
N GLY A 130 -16.33 6.52 21.17
CA GLY A 130 -16.35 5.38 22.11
C GLY A 130 -16.04 5.73 23.56
N GLY A 131 -15.75 6.99 23.87
CA GLY A 131 -15.27 7.43 25.19
C GLY A 131 -16.34 7.97 26.12
N ARG A 132 -17.45 7.26 26.29
CA ARG A 132 -18.34 7.40 27.45
C ARG A 132 -18.65 6.03 28.03
N THR A 133 -17.63 5.38 28.53
CA THR A 133 -17.83 4.38 29.59
C THR A 133 -17.66 5.13 30.91
N PRO A 134 -18.68 5.16 31.77
CA PRO A 134 -18.50 5.72 33.11
C PRO A 134 -17.45 4.89 33.82
N ALA A 135 -16.52 5.59 34.46
CA ALA A 135 -15.53 4.99 35.35
C ALA A 135 -16.27 4.12 36.36
N ARG A 136 -16.30 2.82 36.14
CA ARG A 136 -16.69 1.85 37.14
C ARG A 136 -15.48 1.69 38.02
N ASN A 137 -15.56 2.29 39.23
CA ASN A 137 -14.66 2.02 40.33
C ASN A 137 -14.52 0.52 40.49
N THR A 138 -13.38 -0.02 40.11
CA THR A 138 -12.92 -1.36 40.45
C THR A 138 -11.79 -1.24 41.46
N ASP A 139 -12.06 -0.52 42.57
CA ASP A 139 -11.49 -0.83 43.86
C ASP A 139 -12.43 -1.91 44.45
N ASP A 140 -11.89 -3.03 44.80
CA ASP A 140 -12.46 -4.23 45.39
C ASP A 140 -12.76 -5.37 44.38
N MET A 141 -11.71 -6.01 43.94
CA MET A 141 -11.65 -7.47 43.73
C MET A 141 -10.18 -7.91 43.61
N VAL A 142 -9.47 -7.82 44.72
CA VAL A 142 -8.32 -8.68 44.93
C VAL A 142 -8.87 -10.06 45.26
N ILE A 143 -8.88 -10.95 44.29
CA ILE A 143 -9.13 -12.37 44.53
C ILE A 143 -7.78 -12.95 44.95
N ASP A 144 -7.55 -13.02 46.25
CA ASP A 144 -6.50 -13.85 46.82
C ASP A 144 -6.82 -15.31 46.53
N GLY A 145 -6.25 -15.80 45.44
CA GLY A 145 -6.22 -17.23 45.10
C GLY A 145 -5.17 -17.91 45.92
N GLU A 146 -5.51 -18.36 47.17
CA GLU A 146 -4.71 -19.30 47.92
C GLU A 146 -4.57 -20.62 47.15
N PHE A 147 -3.44 -20.82 46.50
CA PHE A 147 -3.05 -22.13 45.98
C PHE A 147 -2.65 -23.03 47.19
N ARG A 148 -3.58 -23.85 47.62
CA ARG A 148 -3.32 -24.90 48.60
C ARG A 148 -2.69 -26.07 47.86
N GLU A 149 -1.39 -26.20 47.98
CA GLU A 149 -0.62 -27.37 47.55
C GLU A 149 -1.00 -28.58 48.45
N LYS A 150 -1.70 -29.55 47.85
CA LYS A 150 -2.00 -30.80 48.54
C LYS A 150 -0.83 -31.75 48.29
N LYS A 151 0.03 -31.91 49.30
CA LYS A 151 0.98 -33.01 49.40
C LYS A 151 0.23 -34.27 49.77
N ASP A 152 0.32 -35.30 48.96
CA ASP A 152 0.31 -36.72 49.31
C ASP A 152 1.43 -37.43 48.58
#